data_e11a18716fb1cfeb4901ae2726a77545
#
_entry.id   e11a18716fb1cfeb4901ae2726a77545
#
_cell.length_a   1.000
_cell.length_b   1.000
_cell.length_c   1.000
_cell.angle_alpha   90.00
_cell.angle_beta   90.00
_cell.angle_gamma   90.00
#
_symmetry.space_group_name_H-M   'P 1'
#
loop_
_entity.id
_entity.type
_entity.pdbx_description
1 polymer ?
#
loop_
_entity_poly.entity_id
_entity_poly.type
_entity_poly.pdbx_seq_one_letter_code
_entity_poly.pdbx_strand_id
1 'polypeptide(L)'
;MKLFDVYSLLDMEPVRGEGAYLWDKNGVEYLDFYGGHAVISIGHTHPHYVAKISEQLSKIGFYSNAVINSLQVELAEKLGPLTGYPDYELFLCNSGAEANENAVKLASFTTGRARVLAMHGAFHGRTSMAVALSDNPAIQAPANKTANVTFI
;
A
#
# COMPACT_ATOMS: atom_id res chain seq x y z
N MET A 1 -2.99 13.86 24.53
CA MET A 1 -3.56 13.93 23.18
C MET A 1 -4.23 12.60 22.91
N LYS A 2 -5.37 12.58 22.21
CA LYS A 2 -6.06 11.34 21.81
C LYS A 2 -5.82 11.08 20.32
N LEU A 3 -5.86 9.81 19.90
CA LEU A 3 -5.88 9.46 18.48
C LEU A 3 -7.18 9.97 17.87
N PHE A 4 -7.08 10.42 16.60
CA PHE A 4 -8.27 10.80 15.83
C PHE A 4 -9.03 9.52 15.45
N ASP A 5 -10.33 9.50 15.75
CA ASP A 5 -11.19 8.34 15.51
C ASP A 5 -11.61 8.28 14.02
N VAL A 6 -10.86 7.50 13.25
CA VAL A 6 -11.07 7.33 11.79
C VAL A 6 -11.64 5.97 11.43
N TYR A 7 -11.39 4.95 12.27
CA TYR A 7 -11.74 3.56 12.00
C TYR A 7 -12.48 2.92 13.16
N SER A 8 -13.46 2.09 12.86
CA SER A 8 -13.99 1.15 13.84
C SER A 8 -12.91 0.13 14.19
N LEU A 9 -12.48 0.12 15.44
CA LEU A 9 -11.46 -0.81 15.90
C LEU A 9 -12.12 -2.12 16.37
N LEU A 10 -11.45 -3.24 16.12
CA LEU A 10 -11.78 -4.51 16.75
C LEU A 10 -11.24 -4.49 18.19
N ASP A 11 -11.98 -5.11 19.12
CA ASP A 11 -11.52 -5.25 20.52
C ASP A 11 -10.48 -6.38 20.64
N MET A 12 -9.36 -6.19 19.95
CA MET A 12 -8.23 -7.11 19.93
C MET A 12 -6.94 -6.30 19.79
N GLU A 13 -5.96 -6.60 20.62
CA GLU A 13 -4.64 -5.97 20.59
C GLU A 13 -3.57 -7.03 20.33
N PRO A 14 -3.14 -7.23 19.06
CA PRO A 14 -2.07 -8.17 18.74
C PRO A 14 -0.74 -7.65 19.28
N VAL A 15 -0.01 -8.52 19.96
CA VAL A 15 1.30 -8.18 20.56
C VAL A 15 2.43 -9.08 20.07
N ARG A 16 2.11 -10.22 19.43
CA ARG A 16 3.08 -11.15 18.83
C ARG A 16 2.52 -11.75 17.56
N GLY A 17 3.39 -11.99 16.60
CA GLY A 17 3.06 -12.73 15.38
C GLY A 17 4.19 -13.66 14.98
N GLU A 18 3.86 -14.84 14.43
CA GLU A 18 4.80 -15.81 13.89
C GLU A 18 4.16 -16.62 12.77
N GLY A 19 4.74 -16.56 11.58
CA GLY A 19 4.16 -17.20 10.42
C GLY A 19 2.73 -16.72 10.14
N ALA A 20 1.75 -17.60 10.19
CA ALA A 20 0.33 -17.30 9.99
C ALA A 20 -0.44 -17.10 11.31
N TYR A 21 0.23 -16.96 12.44
CA TYR A 21 -0.42 -16.86 13.74
C TYR A 21 -0.15 -15.51 14.41
N LEU A 22 -1.15 -15.04 15.19
CA LEU A 22 -1.07 -13.88 16.05
C LEU A 22 -1.44 -14.25 17.48
N TRP A 23 -0.91 -13.53 18.44
CA TRP A 23 -1.32 -13.60 19.87
C TRP A 23 -1.66 -12.20 20.34
N ASP A 24 -2.81 -12.09 20.99
CA ASP A 24 -3.22 -10.85 21.63
C ASP A 24 -2.54 -10.65 23.01
N LYS A 25 -2.81 -9.49 23.62
CA LYS A 25 -2.28 -9.15 24.96
C LYS A 25 -2.77 -10.07 26.08
N ASN A 26 -3.83 -10.83 25.85
CA ASN A 26 -4.37 -11.82 26.79
C ASN A 26 -3.78 -13.22 26.56
N GLY A 27 -2.92 -13.38 25.56
CA GLY A 27 -2.31 -14.64 25.17
C GLY A 27 -3.20 -15.53 24.30
N VAL A 28 -4.31 -15.03 23.80
CA VAL A 28 -5.18 -15.77 22.89
C VAL A 28 -4.52 -15.87 21.52
N GLU A 29 -4.46 -17.09 20.99
CA GLU A 29 -3.90 -17.38 19.66
C GLU A 29 -4.98 -17.26 18.57
N TYR A 30 -4.61 -16.65 17.45
CA TYR A 30 -5.45 -16.49 16.26
C TYR A 30 -4.72 -16.98 15.03
N LEU A 31 -5.40 -17.71 14.17
CA LEU A 31 -4.93 -17.97 12.81
C LEU A 31 -5.28 -16.76 11.93
N ASP A 32 -4.25 -16.07 11.44
CA ASP A 32 -4.41 -14.83 10.70
C ASP A 32 -4.62 -15.03 9.20
N PHE A 33 -5.88 -15.03 8.78
CA PHE A 33 -6.26 -14.99 7.37
C PHE A 33 -6.40 -13.57 6.80
N TYR A 34 -6.17 -12.53 7.63
CA TYR A 34 -6.30 -11.14 7.22
C TYR A 34 -4.95 -10.54 6.77
N GLY A 35 -3.86 -10.94 7.44
CA GLY A 35 -2.50 -10.48 7.13
C GLY A 35 -2.32 -8.95 7.14
N GLY A 36 -3.12 -8.23 7.95
CA GLY A 36 -3.10 -6.77 7.99
C GLY A 36 -3.38 -6.14 6.62
N HIS A 37 -4.55 -6.36 6.04
CA HIS A 37 -4.93 -5.99 4.66
C HIS A 37 -4.07 -6.71 3.60
N ALA A 38 -3.71 -7.97 3.83
CA ALA A 38 -2.84 -8.79 2.98
C ALA A 38 -1.42 -8.21 2.76
N VAL A 39 -0.93 -7.37 3.68
CA VAL A 39 0.41 -6.77 3.59
C VAL A 39 1.50 -7.74 4.01
N ILE A 40 1.24 -8.59 5.04
CA ILE A 40 2.20 -9.55 5.56
C ILE A 40 2.15 -10.86 4.78
N SER A 41 2.50 -10.81 3.49
CA SER A 41 2.41 -11.95 2.57
C SER A 41 3.41 -13.08 2.85
N ILE A 42 4.54 -12.78 3.51
CA ILE A 42 5.58 -13.75 3.88
C ILE A 42 5.40 -14.34 5.29
N GLY A 43 4.33 -13.96 5.99
CA GLY A 43 4.09 -14.29 7.39
C GLY A 43 4.77 -13.34 8.38
N HIS A 44 4.24 -13.35 9.61
CA HIS A 44 4.75 -12.51 10.68
C HIS A 44 6.15 -12.92 11.11
N THR A 45 6.99 -11.93 11.39
CA THR A 45 8.36 -12.10 11.93
C THR A 45 9.24 -13.10 11.17
N HIS A 46 9.08 -13.17 9.83
CA HIS A 46 9.92 -14.05 9.02
C HIS A 46 11.41 -13.76 9.27
N PRO A 47 12.23 -14.74 9.71
CA PRO A 47 13.56 -14.48 10.25
C PRO A 47 14.51 -13.81 9.24
N HIS A 48 14.45 -14.19 7.96
CA HIS A 48 15.25 -13.55 6.92
C HIS A 48 14.88 -12.07 6.73
N TYR A 49 13.58 -11.76 6.72
CA TYR A 49 13.08 -10.38 6.61
C TYR A 49 13.55 -9.54 7.80
N VAL A 50 13.36 -10.03 9.03
CA VAL A 50 13.81 -9.35 10.26
C VAL A 50 15.31 -9.09 10.23
N ALA A 51 16.11 -10.10 9.87
CA ALA A 51 17.57 -9.96 9.78
C ALA A 51 17.98 -8.90 8.74
N LYS A 52 17.38 -8.90 7.54
CA LYS A 52 17.72 -7.94 6.47
C LYS A 52 17.34 -6.51 6.83
N ILE A 53 16.17 -6.29 7.42
CA ILE A 53 15.74 -4.96 7.86
C ILE A 53 16.66 -4.45 8.99
N SER A 54 16.95 -5.29 10.00
CA SER A 54 17.83 -4.92 11.12
C SER A 54 19.26 -4.61 10.64
N GLU A 55 19.81 -5.40 9.72
CA GLU A 55 21.10 -5.15 9.11
C GLU A 55 21.13 -3.80 8.38
N GLN A 56 20.11 -3.51 7.56
CA GLN A 56 20.04 -2.27 6.82
C GLN A 56 19.88 -1.05 7.72
N LEU A 57 19.04 -1.16 8.77
CA LEU A 57 18.84 -0.09 9.75
C LEU A 57 20.12 0.24 10.52
N SER A 58 21.00 -0.75 10.74
CA SER A 58 22.31 -0.52 11.39
C SER A 58 23.30 0.25 10.53
N LYS A 59 23.07 0.32 9.20
CA LYS A 59 23.89 1.06 8.24
C LYS A 59 23.28 2.43 7.95
N ILE A 60 22.07 2.43 7.42
CA ILE A 60 21.30 3.63 7.10
C ILE A 60 19.82 3.26 6.93
N GLY A 61 18.95 3.89 7.69
CA GLY A 61 17.51 3.62 7.65
C GLY A 61 16.77 4.44 6.59
N PHE A 62 17.26 5.65 6.30
CA PHE A 62 16.62 6.54 5.32
C PHE A 62 17.62 7.56 4.76
N TYR A 63 17.45 7.89 3.49
CA TYR A 63 18.02 9.07 2.84
C TYR A 63 17.07 9.57 1.73
N SER A 64 17.45 10.67 1.09
CA SER A 64 16.65 11.31 0.04
C SER A 64 16.59 10.51 -1.26
N ASN A 65 15.46 10.59 -1.97
CA ASN A 65 15.33 10.09 -3.35
C ASN A 65 16.16 10.87 -4.38
N ALA A 66 16.87 11.92 -3.96
CA ALA A 66 17.77 12.70 -4.83
C ALA A 66 19.13 12.02 -5.04
N VAL A 67 19.38 10.86 -4.44
CA VAL A 67 20.61 10.09 -4.57
C VAL A 67 20.34 8.67 -5.06
N ILE A 68 21.37 8.04 -5.64
CA ILE A 68 21.28 6.65 -6.09
C ILE A 68 21.08 5.72 -4.89
N ASN A 69 20.10 4.85 -4.97
CA ASN A 69 19.87 3.76 -4.03
C ASN A 69 19.98 2.41 -4.77
N SER A 70 21.11 1.73 -4.55
CA SER A 70 21.40 0.47 -5.23
C SER A 70 20.39 -0.65 -4.91
N LEU A 71 19.77 -0.63 -3.72
CA LEU A 71 18.73 -1.61 -3.36
C LEU A 71 17.46 -1.43 -4.20
N GLN A 72 17.11 -0.20 -4.58
CA GLN A 72 15.98 0.05 -5.48
C GLN A 72 16.28 -0.44 -6.90
N VAL A 73 17.51 -0.24 -7.38
CA VAL A 73 17.96 -0.75 -8.69
C VAL A 73 17.91 -2.28 -8.70
N GLU A 74 18.50 -2.92 -7.70
CA GLU A 74 18.48 -4.39 -7.54
C GLU A 74 17.04 -4.95 -7.48
N LEU A 75 16.14 -4.24 -6.80
CA LEU A 75 14.73 -4.63 -6.74
C LEU A 75 14.07 -4.60 -8.12
N ALA A 76 14.29 -3.53 -8.89
CA ALA A 76 13.74 -3.40 -10.24
C ALA A 76 14.26 -4.51 -11.17
N GLU A 77 15.59 -4.78 -11.13
CA GLU A 77 16.23 -5.84 -11.91
C GLU A 77 15.70 -7.24 -11.58
N LYS A 78 15.32 -7.48 -10.32
CA LYS A 78 14.72 -8.76 -9.91
C LYS A 78 13.24 -8.87 -10.23
N LEU A 79 12.47 -7.79 -10.06
CA LEU A 79 11.02 -7.82 -10.26
C LEU A 79 10.64 -7.99 -11.72
N GLY A 80 11.33 -7.34 -12.65
CA GLY A 80 11.01 -7.40 -14.08
C GLY A 80 10.87 -8.84 -14.59
N PRO A 81 11.91 -9.68 -14.50
CA PRO A 81 11.85 -11.07 -14.91
C PRO A 81 10.83 -11.91 -14.13
N LEU A 82 10.74 -11.71 -12.80
CA LEU A 82 9.82 -12.47 -11.94
C LEU A 82 8.35 -12.22 -12.24
N THR A 83 8.01 -11.00 -12.64
CA THR A 83 6.63 -10.62 -12.99
C THR A 83 6.29 -10.86 -14.46
N GLY A 84 7.27 -11.19 -15.30
CA GLY A 84 7.11 -11.35 -16.74
C GLY A 84 7.11 -10.01 -17.52
N TYR A 85 7.52 -8.91 -16.88
CA TYR A 85 7.58 -7.57 -17.46
C TYR A 85 9.00 -6.97 -17.39
N PRO A 86 10.02 -7.60 -18.01
CA PRO A 86 11.40 -7.16 -17.89
C PRO A 86 11.68 -5.76 -18.48
N ASP A 87 10.82 -5.32 -19.40
CA ASP A 87 10.95 -4.02 -20.09
C ASP A 87 10.13 -2.90 -19.42
N TYR A 88 9.49 -3.18 -18.27
CA TYR A 88 8.74 -2.18 -17.53
C TYR A 88 9.65 -1.42 -16.55
N GLU A 89 9.28 -0.16 -16.30
CA GLU A 89 9.94 0.67 -15.30
C GLU A 89 9.23 0.57 -13.95
N LEU A 90 10.01 0.49 -12.86
CA LEU A 90 9.50 0.41 -11.50
C LEU A 90 9.38 1.81 -10.89
N PHE A 91 8.19 2.19 -10.47
CA PHE A 91 7.95 3.35 -9.63
C PHE A 91 7.62 2.90 -8.20
N LEU A 92 8.41 3.36 -7.23
CA LEU A 92 8.21 3.06 -5.80
C LEU A 92 7.46 4.21 -5.11
N CYS A 93 6.47 3.86 -4.31
CA CYS A 93 5.67 4.79 -3.51
C CYS A 93 5.32 4.16 -2.16
N ASN A 94 4.67 4.93 -1.27
CA ASN A 94 4.47 4.49 0.11
C ASN A 94 3.12 3.78 0.34
N SER A 95 2.20 3.86 -0.61
CA SER A 95 0.85 3.30 -0.44
C SER A 95 0.19 2.97 -1.77
N GLY A 96 -0.83 2.09 -1.73
CA GLY A 96 -1.69 1.81 -2.88
C GLY A 96 -2.43 3.06 -3.39
N ALA A 97 -2.79 3.98 -2.47
CA ALA A 97 -3.39 5.26 -2.86
C ALA A 97 -2.44 6.09 -3.73
N GLU A 98 -1.17 6.21 -3.34
CA GLU A 98 -0.15 6.91 -4.14
C GLU A 98 0.13 6.21 -5.47
N ALA A 99 0.12 4.89 -5.50
CA ALA A 99 0.24 4.12 -6.74
C ALA A 99 -0.90 4.45 -7.70
N ASN A 100 -2.15 4.44 -7.23
CA ASN A 100 -3.33 4.79 -8.02
C ASN A 100 -3.30 6.24 -8.50
N GLU A 101 -2.93 7.20 -7.64
CA GLU A 101 -2.77 8.61 -8.02
C GLU A 101 -1.78 8.78 -9.19
N ASN A 102 -0.62 8.14 -9.09
CA ASN A 102 0.43 8.24 -10.09
C ASN A 102 0.06 7.49 -11.39
N ALA A 103 -0.60 6.34 -11.29
CA ALA A 103 -1.08 5.61 -12.46
C ALA A 103 -2.10 6.43 -13.27
N VAL A 104 -3.09 7.03 -12.61
CA VAL A 104 -4.08 7.90 -13.26
C VAL A 104 -3.42 9.13 -13.86
N LYS A 105 -2.51 9.77 -13.12
CA LYS A 105 -1.75 10.93 -13.60
C LYS A 105 -0.94 10.60 -14.85
N LEU A 106 -0.18 9.50 -14.82
CA LEU A 106 0.63 9.04 -15.95
C LEU A 106 -0.24 8.72 -17.17
N ALA A 107 -1.33 7.98 -16.99
CA ALA A 107 -2.28 7.66 -18.04
C ALA A 107 -2.88 8.92 -18.68
N SER A 108 -3.22 9.93 -17.85
CA SER A 108 -3.74 11.20 -18.32
C SER A 108 -2.71 12.00 -19.11
N PHE A 109 -1.48 12.06 -18.67
CA PHE A 109 -0.37 12.69 -19.42
C PHE A 109 -0.15 12.02 -20.78
N THR A 110 -0.13 10.70 -20.82
CA THR A 110 0.17 9.93 -22.03
C THR A 110 -0.97 10.02 -23.05
N THR A 111 -2.22 10.05 -22.58
CA THR A 111 -3.40 9.97 -23.48
C THR A 111 -4.10 11.30 -23.73
N GLY A 112 -3.82 12.32 -22.94
CA GLY A 112 -4.56 13.61 -22.92
C GLY A 112 -5.99 13.47 -22.39
N ARG A 113 -6.39 12.30 -21.86
CA ARG A 113 -7.76 12.05 -21.38
C ARG A 113 -7.87 12.37 -19.90
N ALA A 114 -8.96 13.03 -19.50
CA ALA A 114 -9.25 13.33 -18.10
C ALA A 114 -10.23 12.34 -17.47
N ARG A 115 -11.04 11.64 -18.28
CA ARG A 115 -12.07 10.73 -17.76
C ARG A 115 -11.49 9.38 -17.38
N VAL A 116 -11.89 8.91 -16.19
CA VAL A 116 -11.50 7.62 -15.63
C VAL A 116 -12.77 6.79 -15.38
N LEU A 117 -12.73 5.52 -15.71
CA LEU A 117 -13.76 4.55 -15.35
C LEU A 117 -13.33 3.82 -14.09
N ALA A 118 -14.23 3.70 -13.12
CA ALA A 118 -14.02 2.95 -11.88
C ALA A 118 -15.16 1.94 -11.71
N MET A 119 -14.85 0.82 -11.05
CA MET A 119 -15.86 -0.21 -10.80
C MET A 119 -16.73 0.14 -9.60
N HIS A 120 -18.03 -0.18 -9.67
CA HIS A 120 -18.89 -0.12 -8.50
C HIS A 120 -18.36 -0.99 -7.36
N GLY A 121 -18.48 -0.54 -6.13
CA GLY A 121 -17.98 -1.21 -4.93
C GLY A 121 -16.46 -1.23 -4.76
N ALA A 122 -15.70 -0.61 -5.68
CA ALA A 122 -14.25 -0.57 -5.59
C ALA A 122 -13.74 0.44 -4.56
N PHE A 123 -12.58 0.13 -3.97
CA PHE A 123 -11.83 1.00 -3.08
C PHE A 123 -10.41 1.20 -3.62
N HIS A 124 -10.02 2.45 -3.84
CA HIS A 124 -8.72 2.80 -4.41
C HIS A 124 -7.82 3.61 -3.48
N GLY A 125 -8.30 4.02 -2.33
CA GLY A 125 -7.54 4.80 -1.35
C GLY A 125 -8.29 6.04 -0.84
N ARG A 126 -7.59 6.88 -0.07
CA ARG A 126 -8.16 8.05 0.61
C ARG A 126 -7.48 9.37 0.27
N THR A 127 -6.56 9.38 -0.67
CA THR A 127 -6.01 10.59 -1.29
C THR A 127 -6.97 11.13 -2.34
N SER A 128 -6.73 12.31 -2.88
CA SER A 128 -7.74 13.07 -3.63
C SER A 128 -8.35 12.33 -4.81
N MET A 129 -7.54 11.85 -5.76
CA MET A 129 -8.05 11.09 -6.91
C MET A 129 -8.45 9.65 -6.51
N ALA A 130 -7.68 8.99 -5.66
CA ALA A 130 -7.97 7.64 -5.21
C ALA A 130 -9.31 7.56 -4.45
N VAL A 131 -9.67 8.59 -3.66
CA VAL A 131 -10.98 8.67 -3.00
C VAL A 131 -12.10 8.98 -3.99
N ALA A 132 -11.83 9.79 -5.00
CA ALA A 132 -12.80 10.07 -6.06
C ALA A 132 -13.14 8.82 -6.88
N LEU A 133 -12.18 7.90 -7.04
CA LEU A 133 -12.34 6.60 -7.70
C LEU A 133 -12.95 5.52 -6.81
N SER A 134 -13.05 5.75 -5.50
CA SER A 134 -13.65 4.79 -4.55
C SER A 134 -15.16 5.00 -4.48
N ASP A 135 -15.92 3.91 -4.73
CA ASP A 135 -17.39 3.95 -4.67
C ASP A 135 -17.88 3.87 -3.21
N ASN A 136 -17.55 4.90 -2.45
CA ASN A 136 -17.96 5.04 -1.05
C ASN A 136 -18.20 6.52 -0.69
N PRO A 137 -19.45 7.01 -0.76
CA PRO A 137 -19.77 8.40 -0.44
C PRO A 137 -19.38 8.85 0.97
N ALA A 138 -19.26 7.91 1.93
CA ALA A 138 -18.94 8.25 3.32
C ALA A 138 -17.50 8.74 3.51
N ILE A 139 -16.59 8.44 2.58
CA ILE A 139 -15.19 8.87 2.64
C ILE A 139 -14.87 10.02 1.66
N GLN A 140 -15.85 10.44 0.85
CA GLN A 140 -15.68 11.50 -0.14
C GLN A 140 -16.07 12.86 0.44
N ALA A 141 -15.09 13.73 0.69
CA ALA A 141 -15.36 15.13 0.98
C ALA A 141 -15.82 15.88 -0.30
N PRO A 142 -16.54 17.02 -0.18
CA PRO A 142 -16.89 17.83 -1.35
C PRO A 142 -15.71 18.18 -2.26
N ALA A 143 -14.53 18.41 -1.69
CA ALA A 143 -13.30 18.69 -2.43
C ALA A 143 -12.77 17.52 -3.27
N ASN A 144 -13.21 16.28 -3.01
CA ASN A 144 -12.80 15.09 -3.75
C ASN A 144 -13.75 14.73 -4.91
N LYS A 145 -14.93 15.38 -4.99
CA LYS A 145 -15.90 15.11 -6.05
C LYS A 145 -15.41 15.68 -7.38
N THR A 146 -15.48 14.88 -8.42
CA THR A 146 -15.11 15.29 -9.78
C THR A 146 -16.05 14.66 -10.81
N ALA A 147 -16.36 15.42 -11.88
CA ALA A 147 -17.12 14.93 -13.02
C ALA A 147 -16.30 14.01 -13.94
N ASN A 148 -15.00 13.87 -13.68
CA ASN A 148 -14.11 13.07 -14.50
C ASN A 148 -14.14 11.56 -14.15
N VAL A 149 -14.83 11.17 -13.11
CA VAL A 149 -14.98 9.75 -12.73
C VAL A 149 -16.37 9.27 -13.12
N THR A 150 -16.44 8.11 -13.73
CA THR A 150 -17.68 7.39 -14.06
C THR A 150 -17.58 5.99 -13.48
N PHE A 151 -18.55 5.60 -12.67
CA PHE A 151 -18.66 4.22 -12.15
C PHE A 151 -19.42 3.32 -13.12
N ILE A 152 -18.94 2.07 -13.27
CA ILE A 152 -19.49 1.04 -14.15
C ILE A 152 -19.65 -0.29 -13.43
#